data_eaed2db84af0918bf7f385ca2f6b40bb
#
_entry.id   eaed2db84af0918bf7f385ca2f6b40bb
#
_cell.length_a   1.000
_cell.length_b   1.000
_cell.length_c   1.000
_cell.angle_alpha   90.00
_cell.angle_beta   90.00
_cell.angle_gamma   90.00
#
_symmetry.space_group_name_H-M   'P 1'
#
loop_
_entity.id
_entity.type
_entity.pdbx_description
1 polymer ?
#
loop_
_entity_poly.entity_id
_entity_poly.type
_entity_poly.pdbx_seq_one_letter_code
_entity_poly.pdbx_strand_id
1 'polypeptide(L)'
;MLAVMRFLFGTDGSPGAQIALDFLCAMPLSNADHVSVVTVPVYSFIGTGVVPEGPDLLRDRGLDAARAIGESARAALATNGVPVSLDVRNGPVVEALEMVSIQDAADVVVVGSRGLGVFTGVILGSVARALARHASMSVLVVRERRTAPQRLLLAIDGSQEAWAAVKLVSQMPLPSAAQITVLELPASPNACHWPVMDEVRVLLSAHAIEARTAEDGHLAEAILAEARAVGADLVVLGSRGMTAGSGVLQGSLADQVLSQAHCAVLVAKPPMKPRLVTDGPAIARIAIAL
;
A
#
# COMPACT_ATOMS: atom_id res chain seq x y z
N MET A 1 16.76 -12.30 12.29
CA MET A 1 17.22 -11.36 11.25
C MET A 1 15.97 -10.67 10.75
N LEU A 2 15.84 -9.36 10.89
CA LEU A 2 14.69 -8.62 10.36
C LEU A 2 14.69 -8.80 8.83
N ALA A 3 13.52 -9.08 8.25
CA ALA A 3 13.37 -9.18 6.80
C ALA A 3 13.59 -7.80 6.19
N VAL A 4 14.26 -7.74 5.06
CA VAL A 4 14.46 -6.51 4.28
C VAL A 4 13.15 -6.16 3.58
N MET A 5 12.62 -4.97 3.82
CA MET A 5 11.40 -4.50 3.18
C MET A 5 11.70 -3.47 2.09
N ARG A 6 11.00 -3.59 0.99
CA ARG A 6 11.07 -2.68 -0.15
C ARG A 6 9.73 -1.97 -0.34
N PHE A 7 9.73 -0.67 -0.11
CA PHE A 7 8.56 0.16 -0.29
C PHE A 7 8.68 0.96 -1.61
N LEU A 8 7.57 1.08 -2.32
CA LEU A 8 7.45 2.06 -3.38
C LEU A 8 6.48 3.15 -2.90
N PHE A 9 6.93 4.38 -2.87
CA PHE A 9 6.10 5.53 -2.51
C PHE A 9 5.71 6.33 -3.74
N GLY A 10 4.42 6.30 -4.10
CA GLY A 10 3.84 7.11 -5.16
C GLY A 10 3.39 8.47 -4.65
N THR A 11 3.93 9.56 -5.23
CA THR A 11 3.59 10.92 -4.80
C THR A 11 3.33 11.86 -5.97
N ASP A 12 2.31 12.71 -5.80
CA ASP A 12 1.95 13.83 -6.67
C ASP A 12 2.10 15.20 -5.98
N GLY A 13 2.69 15.21 -4.77
CA GLY A 13 2.83 16.41 -3.94
C GLY A 13 1.53 16.88 -3.29
N SER A 14 0.42 16.16 -3.45
CA SER A 14 -0.86 16.50 -2.82
C SER A 14 -0.81 16.40 -1.29
N PRO A 15 -1.75 17.04 -0.57
CA PRO A 15 -1.87 16.84 0.87
C PRO A 15 -2.05 15.38 1.28
N GLY A 16 -2.73 14.57 0.47
CA GLY A 16 -2.89 13.13 0.72
C GLY A 16 -1.56 12.38 0.57
N ALA A 17 -0.77 12.71 -0.44
CA ALA A 17 0.57 12.14 -0.60
C ALA A 17 1.52 12.59 0.52
N GLN A 18 1.40 13.85 1.00
CA GLN A 18 2.19 14.32 2.13
C GLN A 18 1.86 13.55 3.42
N ILE A 19 0.58 13.23 3.66
CA ILE A 19 0.17 12.38 4.79
C ILE A 19 0.82 10.98 4.69
N ALA A 20 0.88 10.41 3.50
CA ALA A 20 1.52 9.11 3.28
C ALA A 20 3.05 9.17 3.46
N LEU A 21 3.69 10.27 3.06
CA LEU A 21 5.10 10.53 3.31
C LEU A 21 5.40 10.61 4.82
N ASP A 22 4.60 11.41 5.55
CA ASP A 22 4.75 11.55 7.01
C ASP A 22 4.60 10.20 7.73
N PHE A 23 3.64 9.37 7.28
CA PHE A 23 3.45 8.02 7.81
C PHE A 23 4.69 7.15 7.58
N LEU A 24 5.25 7.13 6.37
CA LEU A 24 6.48 6.38 6.06
C LEU A 24 7.67 6.89 6.87
N CYS A 25 7.84 8.20 6.99
CA CYS A 25 8.92 8.81 7.78
C CYS A 25 8.81 8.45 9.27
N ALA A 26 7.59 8.19 9.77
CA ALA A 26 7.37 7.81 11.16
C ALA A 26 7.63 6.32 11.43
N MET A 27 7.63 5.46 10.39
CA MET A 27 7.94 4.04 10.54
C MET A 27 9.42 3.84 10.91
N PRO A 28 9.73 2.84 11.77
CA PRO A 28 11.11 2.55 12.16
C PRO A 28 11.87 1.80 11.05
N LEU A 29 11.96 2.45 9.87
CA LEU A 29 12.73 1.96 8.73
C LEU A 29 14.21 1.90 9.08
N SER A 30 14.91 0.91 8.55
CA SER A 30 16.32 0.68 8.77
C SER A 30 17.15 0.90 7.49
N ASN A 31 18.46 0.90 7.62
CA ASN A 31 19.35 0.93 6.46
C ASN A 31 19.35 -0.36 5.61
N ALA A 32 18.70 -1.42 6.10
CA ALA A 32 18.48 -2.65 5.34
C ALA A 32 17.26 -2.53 4.40
N ASP A 33 16.28 -1.66 4.75
CA ASP A 33 15.10 -1.43 3.94
C ASP A 33 15.42 -0.51 2.75
N HIS A 34 14.47 -0.40 1.81
CA HIS A 34 14.61 0.50 0.66
C HIS A 34 13.29 1.20 0.36
N VAL A 35 13.34 2.47 -0.02
CA VAL A 35 12.17 3.21 -0.49
C VAL A 35 12.42 3.76 -1.89
N SER A 36 11.64 3.32 -2.88
CA SER A 36 11.61 3.91 -4.22
C SER A 36 10.53 4.98 -4.28
N VAL A 37 10.93 6.25 -4.38
CA VAL A 37 9.99 7.35 -4.60
C VAL A 37 9.69 7.44 -6.09
N VAL A 38 8.40 7.44 -6.44
CA VAL A 38 7.95 7.53 -7.83
C VAL A 38 7.03 8.71 -8.00
N THR A 39 7.33 9.56 -8.96
CA THR A 39 6.49 10.69 -9.38
C THR A 39 6.14 10.58 -10.86
N VAL A 40 4.91 10.97 -11.18
CA VAL A 40 4.43 11.02 -12.56
C VAL A 40 3.93 12.44 -12.85
N PRO A 41 4.51 13.15 -13.84
CA PRO A 41 4.05 14.49 -14.19
C PRO A 41 2.58 14.50 -14.60
N VAL A 42 1.80 15.38 -13.98
CA VAL A 42 0.42 15.62 -14.39
C VAL A 42 0.42 16.79 -15.36
N TYR A 43 0.17 16.51 -16.63
CA TYR A 43 -0.01 17.56 -17.64
C TYR A 43 -1.45 18.06 -17.55
N SER A 44 -1.68 19.18 -16.85
CA SER A 44 -2.98 19.82 -16.87
C SER A 44 -3.21 20.48 -18.24
N PHE A 45 -3.96 19.82 -19.12
CA PHE A 45 -4.60 20.52 -20.23
C PHE A 45 -5.64 21.49 -19.63
N ILE A 46 -5.27 22.74 -19.46
CA ILE A 46 -6.24 23.80 -19.22
C ILE A 46 -6.97 23.98 -20.56
N GLY A 47 -8.07 23.26 -20.71
CA GLY A 47 -8.99 23.42 -21.84
C GLY A 47 -9.62 24.80 -21.76
N THR A 48 -9.35 25.63 -22.68
CA THR A 48 -9.94 26.86 -23.23
C THR A 48 -8.88 27.94 -23.41
N GLY A 49 -8.28 27.99 -24.55
CA GLY A 49 -7.46 29.12 -24.95
C GLY A 49 -6.08 28.70 -25.45
N VAL A 50 -5.65 29.38 -26.48
CA VAL A 50 -4.30 29.29 -27.05
C VAL A 50 -3.30 29.42 -25.92
N VAL A 51 -2.63 28.32 -25.58
CA VAL A 51 -1.49 28.38 -24.64
C VAL A 51 -0.38 29.08 -25.39
N PRO A 52 0.11 30.25 -24.94
CA PRO A 52 1.17 30.99 -25.62
C PRO A 52 2.49 30.23 -25.64
N GLU A 53 2.62 29.21 -24.78
CA GLU A 53 3.80 28.36 -24.60
C GLU A 53 3.58 27.04 -25.36
N GLY A 54 4.55 26.64 -26.18
CA GLY A 54 4.46 25.40 -26.96
C GLY A 54 4.35 24.15 -26.06
N PRO A 55 3.84 23.03 -26.61
CA PRO A 55 3.63 21.78 -25.87
C PRO A 55 4.88 21.27 -25.14
N ASP A 56 6.05 21.53 -25.67
CA ASP A 56 7.34 21.11 -25.09
C ASP A 56 7.66 21.84 -23.80
N LEU A 57 7.39 23.14 -23.71
CA LEU A 57 7.65 23.91 -22.49
C LEU A 57 6.74 23.51 -21.33
N LEU A 58 5.49 23.16 -21.61
CA LEU A 58 4.55 22.64 -20.60
C LEU A 58 5.00 21.25 -20.11
N ARG A 59 5.52 20.45 -21.01
CA ARG A 59 6.07 19.13 -20.68
C ARG A 59 7.30 19.26 -19.79
N ASP A 60 8.23 20.15 -20.11
CA ASP A 60 9.45 20.38 -19.34
C ASP A 60 9.13 20.90 -17.93
N ARG A 61 8.22 21.86 -17.81
CA ARG A 61 7.74 22.37 -16.50
C ARG A 61 7.07 21.28 -15.67
N GLY A 62 6.28 20.39 -16.30
CA GLY A 62 5.65 19.25 -15.63
C GLY A 62 6.68 18.27 -15.07
N LEU A 63 7.73 18.00 -15.85
CA LEU A 63 8.84 17.14 -15.43
C LEU A 63 9.65 17.76 -14.31
N ASP A 64 9.96 19.05 -14.38
CA ASP A 64 10.70 19.77 -13.33
C ASP A 64 9.91 19.81 -12.02
N ALA A 65 8.60 20.06 -12.10
CA ALA A 65 7.73 20.05 -10.93
C ALA A 65 7.66 18.64 -10.30
N ALA A 66 7.48 17.60 -11.11
CA ALA A 66 7.46 16.22 -10.61
C ALA A 66 8.79 15.83 -9.98
N ARG A 67 9.92 16.24 -10.58
CA ARG A 67 11.25 16.02 -10.03
C ARG A 67 11.43 16.73 -8.68
N ALA A 68 11.02 17.97 -8.58
CA ALA A 68 11.09 18.74 -7.33
C ALA A 68 10.28 18.10 -6.20
N ILE A 69 9.06 17.62 -6.50
CA ILE A 69 8.21 16.87 -5.58
C ILE A 69 8.93 15.60 -5.11
N GLY A 70 9.47 14.83 -6.06
CA GLY A 70 10.16 13.58 -5.75
C GLY A 70 11.43 13.80 -4.92
N GLU A 71 12.24 14.81 -5.23
CA GLU A 71 13.45 15.15 -4.47
C GLU A 71 13.12 15.59 -3.04
N SER A 72 12.05 16.35 -2.86
CA SER A 72 11.57 16.74 -1.53
C SER A 72 11.19 15.51 -0.69
N ALA A 73 10.44 14.57 -1.28
CA ALA A 73 10.06 13.33 -0.61
C ALA A 73 11.28 12.43 -0.31
N ARG A 74 12.20 12.31 -1.27
CA ARG A 74 13.46 11.56 -1.11
C ARG A 74 14.30 12.13 0.03
N ALA A 75 14.44 13.45 0.09
CA ALA A 75 15.21 14.12 1.15
C ALA A 75 14.59 13.89 2.52
N ALA A 76 13.25 13.97 2.64
CA ALA A 76 12.54 13.71 3.89
C ALA A 76 12.73 12.27 4.39
N LEU A 77 12.60 11.27 3.52
CA LEU A 77 12.79 9.86 3.87
C LEU A 77 14.26 9.54 4.22
N ALA A 78 15.21 10.13 3.51
CA ALA A 78 16.64 9.89 3.75
C ALA A 78 17.09 10.34 5.14
N THR A 79 16.37 11.23 5.82
CA THR A 79 16.69 11.65 7.19
C THR A 79 16.64 10.49 8.19
N ASN A 80 15.90 9.43 7.89
CA ASN A 80 15.79 8.22 8.73
C ASN A 80 16.93 7.21 8.45
N GLY A 81 17.88 7.52 7.57
CA GLY A 81 18.97 6.62 7.23
C GLY A 81 18.59 5.45 6.32
N VAL A 82 17.33 5.39 5.83
CA VAL A 82 16.91 4.39 4.85
C VAL A 82 17.44 4.77 3.46
N PRO A 83 17.94 3.81 2.66
CA PRO A 83 18.28 4.03 1.25
C PRO A 83 17.03 4.43 0.44
N VAL A 84 17.12 5.56 -0.30
CA VAL A 84 16.01 6.08 -1.09
C VAL A 84 16.45 6.34 -2.52
N SER A 85 15.73 5.77 -3.50
CA SER A 85 15.84 6.09 -4.93
C SER A 85 14.71 7.01 -5.36
N LEU A 86 14.90 7.73 -6.48
CA LEU A 86 13.87 8.55 -7.13
C LEU A 86 13.73 8.13 -8.58
N ASP A 87 12.52 7.89 -9.01
CA ASP A 87 12.15 7.62 -10.39
C ASP A 87 11.03 8.56 -10.84
N VAL A 88 11.27 9.29 -11.94
CA VAL A 88 10.29 10.19 -12.56
C VAL A 88 9.84 9.53 -13.85
N ARG A 89 8.59 9.08 -13.90
CA ARG A 89 8.00 8.33 -15.01
C ARG A 89 6.98 9.15 -15.76
N ASN A 90 6.93 8.97 -17.08
CA ASN A 90 5.86 9.49 -17.92
C ASN A 90 4.81 8.41 -18.17
N GLY A 91 3.57 8.81 -18.37
CA GLY A 91 2.46 7.94 -18.75
C GLY A 91 1.37 7.84 -17.70
N PRO A 92 0.48 6.84 -17.79
CA PRO A 92 -0.57 6.64 -16.83
C PRO A 92 0.01 6.26 -15.44
N VAL A 93 -0.51 6.90 -14.39
CA VAL A 93 0.07 6.82 -13.03
C VAL A 93 0.09 5.39 -12.49
N VAL A 94 -1.01 4.64 -12.68
CA VAL A 94 -1.14 3.28 -12.14
C VAL A 94 -0.12 2.35 -12.78
N GLU A 95 -0.02 2.38 -14.11
CA GLU A 95 0.91 1.56 -14.88
C GLU A 95 2.37 1.91 -14.56
N ALA A 96 2.66 3.19 -14.37
CA ALA A 96 4.00 3.64 -13.98
C ALA A 96 4.40 3.09 -12.59
N LEU A 97 3.50 3.18 -11.60
CA LEU A 97 3.71 2.65 -10.27
C LEU A 97 3.84 1.12 -10.27
N GLU A 98 3.00 0.42 -11.02
CA GLU A 98 3.09 -1.04 -11.17
C GLU A 98 4.40 -1.47 -11.84
N MET A 99 4.82 -0.80 -12.90
CA MET A 99 6.06 -1.10 -13.61
C MET A 99 7.27 -0.96 -12.67
N VAL A 100 7.38 0.16 -11.96
CA VAL A 100 8.52 0.38 -11.04
C VAL A 100 8.46 -0.61 -9.87
N SER A 101 7.27 -0.91 -9.35
CA SER A 101 7.14 -1.87 -8.25
C SER A 101 7.62 -3.28 -8.63
N ILE A 102 7.39 -3.69 -9.88
CA ILE A 102 7.90 -4.96 -10.40
C ILE A 102 9.42 -4.88 -10.62
N GLN A 103 9.93 -3.77 -11.17
CA GLN A 103 11.37 -3.58 -11.42
C GLN A 103 12.19 -3.61 -10.12
N ASP A 104 11.69 -2.94 -9.09
CA ASP A 104 12.36 -2.81 -7.81
C ASP A 104 12.02 -3.96 -6.84
N ALA A 105 11.17 -4.89 -7.27
CA ALA A 105 10.63 -5.97 -6.44
C ALA A 105 10.04 -5.43 -5.13
N ALA A 106 9.21 -4.38 -5.23
CA ALA A 106 8.59 -3.76 -4.07
C ALA A 106 7.58 -4.71 -3.40
N ASP A 107 7.66 -4.80 -2.08
CA ASP A 107 6.73 -5.59 -1.27
C ASP A 107 5.41 -4.84 -1.07
N VAL A 108 5.49 -3.51 -0.91
CA VAL A 108 4.35 -2.64 -0.64
C VAL A 108 4.44 -1.35 -1.45
N VAL A 109 3.36 -1.04 -2.18
CA VAL A 109 3.15 0.28 -2.77
C VAL A 109 2.40 1.15 -1.78
N VAL A 110 2.93 2.32 -1.47
CA VAL A 110 2.36 3.29 -0.52
C VAL A 110 1.87 4.51 -1.26
N VAL A 111 0.61 4.86 -1.04
CA VAL A 111 -0.02 6.04 -1.64
C VAL A 111 -0.94 6.76 -0.65
N GLY A 112 -1.15 8.04 -0.86
CA GLY A 112 -2.20 8.77 -0.17
C GLY A 112 -3.60 8.31 -0.59
N SER A 113 -4.57 8.44 0.29
CA SER A 113 -5.97 8.10 -0.03
C SER A 113 -6.60 9.03 -1.07
N ARG A 114 -6.02 10.22 -1.29
CA ARG A 114 -6.44 11.24 -2.25
C ARG A 114 -5.23 11.90 -2.89
N GLY A 115 -5.37 12.33 -4.14
CA GLY A 115 -4.39 13.11 -4.87
C GLY A 115 -4.89 14.55 -5.13
N LEU A 116 -4.40 15.19 -6.19
CA LEU A 116 -4.72 16.57 -6.59
C LEU A 116 -6.18 16.80 -7.04
N GLY A 117 -7.02 15.78 -7.11
CA GLY A 117 -8.42 15.90 -7.53
C GLY A 117 -9.28 16.67 -6.52
N VAL A 118 -10.19 17.52 -7.02
CA VAL A 118 -11.00 18.50 -6.25
C VAL A 118 -12.27 17.86 -5.66
N PHE A 119 -12.19 16.72 -4.99
CA PHE A 119 -13.37 16.15 -4.35
C PHE A 119 -13.34 16.37 -2.83
N THR A 120 -14.34 17.10 -2.33
CA THR A 120 -14.61 17.25 -0.89
C THR A 120 -15.44 16.06 -0.41
N GLY A 121 -14.92 15.28 0.55
CA GLY A 121 -15.63 14.13 1.15
C GLY A 121 -14.73 12.91 1.41
N VAL A 122 -15.32 11.86 1.96
CA VAL A 122 -14.64 10.57 2.29
C VAL A 122 -14.49 9.69 1.03
N ILE A 123 -14.02 10.25 -0.09
CA ILE A 123 -13.91 9.50 -1.34
C ILE A 123 -12.47 9.03 -1.53
N LEU A 124 -12.30 7.72 -1.75
CA LEU A 124 -11.04 7.11 -2.14
C LEU A 124 -10.64 7.57 -3.56
N GLY A 125 -9.41 8.06 -3.72
CA GLY A 125 -8.87 8.51 -5.00
C GLY A 125 -8.81 7.39 -6.05
N SER A 126 -8.85 7.77 -7.33
CA SER A 126 -8.83 6.82 -8.45
C SER A 126 -7.57 5.96 -8.49
N VAL A 127 -6.39 6.54 -8.24
CA VAL A 127 -5.11 5.81 -8.21
C VAL A 127 -5.07 4.80 -7.07
N ALA A 128 -5.39 5.23 -5.84
CA ALA A 128 -5.41 4.34 -4.67
C ALA A 128 -6.40 3.18 -4.88
N ARG A 129 -7.59 3.46 -5.42
CA ARG A 129 -8.59 2.44 -5.73
C ARG A 129 -8.12 1.48 -6.82
N ALA A 130 -7.54 1.98 -7.91
CA ALA A 130 -7.06 1.15 -9.00
C ALA A 130 -5.93 0.23 -8.55
N LEU A 131 -4.95 0.75 -7.81
CA LEU A 131 -3.85 -0.05 -7.24
C LEU A 131 -4.38 -1.14 -6.30
N ALA A 132 -5.26 -0.78 -5.35
CA ALA A 132 -5.80 -1.76 -4.42
C ALA A 132 -6.51 -2.92 -5.12
N ARG A 133 -7.20 -2.65 -6.24
CA ARG A 133 -7.91 -3.64 -7.03
C ARG A 133 -7.00 -4.47 -7.95
N HIS A 134 -6.09 -3.81 -8.66
CA HIS A 134 -5.41 -4.40 -9.82
C HIS A 134 -3.92 -4.65 -9.62
N ALA A 135 -3.23 -3.90 -8.73
CA ALA A 135 -1.82 -4.10 -8.51
C ALA A 135 -1.50 -5.54 -8.10
N SER A 136 -0.37 -6.05 -8.54
CA SER A 136 0.10 -7.41 -8.21
C SER A 136 0.85 -7.51 -6.88
N MET A 137 1.18 -6.38 -6.27
CA MET A 137 1.83 -6.26 -4.95
C MET A 137 0.86 -5.71 -3.91
N SER A 138 1.23 -5.80 -2.63
CA SER A 138 0.44 -5.23 -1.54
C SER A 138 0.36 -3.70 -1.64
N VAL A 139 -0.75 -3.11 -1.22
CA VAL A 139 -1.00 -1.67 -1.34
C VAL A 139 -1.40 -1.10 0.02
N LEU A 140 -0.63 -0.14 0.50
CA LEU A 140 -0.90 0.65 1.69
C LEU A 140 -1.49 2.01 1.29
N VAL A 141 -2.73 2.24 1.66
CA VAL A 141 -3.43 3.50 1.43
C VAL A 141 -3.49 4.28 2.75
N VAL A 142 -2.82 5.42 2.81
CA VAL A 142 -2.72 6.24 4.02
C VAL A 142 -3.72 7.39 3.97
N ARG A 143 -4.44 7.63 5.09
CA ARG A 143 -5.52 8.64 5.18
C ARG A 143 -5.25 9.74 6.17
N GLU A 144 -4.68 9.40 7.31
CA GLU A 144 -4.50 10.32 8.43
C GLU A 144 -3.03 10.54 8.72
N ARG A 145 -2.71 11.76 9.10
CA ARG A 145 -1.38 12.11 9.56
C ARG A 145 -1.21 11.60 10.99
N ARG A 146 -0.49 10.48 11.10
CA ARG A 146 -0.19 9.86 12.39
C ARG A 146 1.29 9.58 12.50
N THR A 147 1.73 9.33 13.71
CA THR A 147 3.01 8.66 13.99
C THR A 147 2.99 7.24 13.42
N ALA A 148 4.08 6.50 13.55
CA ALA A 148 4.09 5.08 13.19
C ALA A 148 2.90 4.33 13.83
N PRO A 149 2.32 3.33 13.14
CA PRO A 149 1.12 2.64 13.61
C PRO A 149 1.42 1.91 14.93
N GLN A 150 0.65 2.22 15.96
CA GLN A 150 0.77 1.64 17.29
C GLN A 150 -0.27 0.54 17.53
N ARG A 151 -1.41 0.62 16.86
CA ARG A 151 -2.52 -0.33 16.99
C ARG A 151 -2.95 -0.80 15.62
N LEU A 152 -2.72 -2.08 15.37
CA LEU A 152 -3.08 -2.73 14.12
C LEU A 152 -4.31 -3.63 14.33
N LEU A 153 -5.22 -3.61 13.37
CA LEU A 153 -6.26 -4.60 13.22
C LEU A 153 -5.94 -5.48 12.02
N LEU A 154 -5.68 -6.77 12.25
CA LEU A 154 -5.39 -7.74 11.22
C LEU A 154 -6.61 -8.66 11.04
N ALA A 155 -7.33 -8.53 9.93
CA ALA A 155 -8.49 -9.34 9.61
C ALA A 155 -8.09 -10.59 8.80
N ILE A 156 -8.46 -11.78 9.29
CA ILE A 156 -8.11 -13.08 8.70
C ILE A 156 -9.34 -13.96 8.50
N ASP A 157 -9.44 -14.66 7.36
CA ASP A 157 -10.54 -15.53 6.98
C ASP A 157 -10.07 -16.92 6.51
N GLY A 158 -8.81 -17.28 6.77
CA GLY A 158 -8.20 -18.53 6.35
C GLY A 158 -7.83 -18.61 4.87
N SER A 159 -8.01 -17.55 4.09
CA SER A 159 -7.58 -17.48 2.69
C SER A 159 -6.05 -17.36 2.55
N GLN A 160 -5.54 -17.64 1.36
CA GLN A 160 -4.13 -17.47 1.05
C GLN A 160 -3.71 -15.99 1.16
N GLU A 161 -4.60 -15.08 0.82
CA GLU A 161 -4.39 -13.64 0.93
C GLU A 161 -4.35 -13.17 2.40
N ALA A 162 -5.20 -13.73 3.25
CA ALA A 162 -5.13 -13.47 4.69
C ALA A 162 -3.81 -13.97 5.28
N TRP A 163 -3.33 -15.12 4.85
CA TRP A 163 -2.01 -15.63 5.26
C TRP A 163 -0.87 -14.77 4.75
N ALA A 164 -0.98 -14.23 3.52
CA ALA A 164 -0.02 -13.25 3.01
C ALA A 164 -0.02 -11.97 3.87
N ALA A 165 -1.18 -11.53 4.36
CA ALA A 165 -1.30 -10.40 5.28
C ALA A 165 -0.54 -10.66 6.60
N VAL A 166 -0.71 -11.83 7.21
CA VAL A 166 0.02 -12.24 8.44
C VAL A 166 1.53 -12.19 8.19
N LYS A 167 2.00 -12.80 7.10
CA LYS A 167 3.43 -12.80 6.75
C LYS A 167 3.96 -11.40 6.50
N LEU A 168 3.20 -10.57 5.79
CA LEU A 168 3.62 -9.20 5.50
C LEU A 168 3.77 -8.39 6.79
N VAL A 169 2.79 -8.48 7.71
CA VAL A 169 2.84 -7.80 9.02
C VAL A 169 4.04 -8.26 9.84
N SER A 170 4.38 -9.56 9.80
CA SER A 170 5.55 -10.09 10.53
C SER A 170 6.90 -9.56 10.02
N GLN A 171 6.93 -9.03 8.80
CA GLN A 171 8.11 -8.48 8.16
C GLN A 171 8.15 -6.94 8.21
N MET A 172 6.99 -6.31 8.42
CA MET A 172 6.91 -4.84 8.46
C MET A 172 7.72 -4.24 9.61
N PRO A 173 8.43 -3.14 9.36
CA PRO A 173 9.09 -2.37 10.40
C PRO A 173 8.04 -1.65 11.26
N LEU A 174 7.57 -2.31 12.29
CA LEU A 174 6.61 -1.76 13.25
C LEU A 174 7.32 -1.35 14.54
N PRO A 175 6.80 -0.34 15.26
CA PRO A 175 7.29 -0.03 16.60
C PRO A 175 7.22 -1.25 17.52
N SER A 176 8.21 -1.45 18.38
CA SER A 176 8.25 -2.59 19.31
C SER A 176 7.06 -2.60 20.30
N ALA A 177 6.48 -1.44 20.58
CA ALA A 177 5.30 -1.28 21.42
C ALA A 177 3.97 -1.45 20.64
N ALA A 178 4.01 -1.74 19.35
CA ALA A 178 2.80 -1.91 18.56
C ALA A 178 2.00 -3.11 19.04
N GLN A 179 0.68 -2.92 19.13
CA GLN A 179 -0.29 -3.94 19.52
C GLN A 179 -1.05 -4.41 18.29
N ILE A 180 -1.27 -5.71 18.19
CA ILE A 180 -1.96 -6.32 17.06
C ILE A 180 -3.23 -7.00 17.57
N THR A 181 -4.38 -6.51 17.14
CA THR A 181 -5.65 -7.21 17.30
C THR A 181 -5.88 -8.06 16.06
N VAL A 182 -5.98 -9.36 16.21
CA VAL A 182 -6.34 -10.29 15.14
C VAL A 182 -7.84 -10.51 15.19
N LEU A 183 -8.54 -10.11 14.15
CA LEU A 183 -9.97 -10.36 13.98
C LEU A 183 -10.17 -11.57 13.07
N GLU A 184 -10.60 -12.67 13.65
CA GLU A 184 -10.98 -13.87 12.92
C GLU A 184 -12.36 -13.66 12.30
N LEU A 185 -12.40 -13.69 10.98
CA LEU A 185 -13.64 -13.66 10.20
C LEU A 185 -14.13 -15.10 9.97
N PRO A 186 -15.42 -15.30 9.66
CA PRO A 186 -15.91 -16.58 9.19
C PRO A 186 -15.04 -17.11 8.05
N ALA A 187 -14.87 -18.43 7.99
CA ALA A 187 -13.98 -19.06 7.00
C ALA A 187 -14.40 -18.75 5.58
N SER A 188 -13.44 -18.30 4.76
CA SER A 188 -13.65 -18.15 3.33
C SER A 188 -14.00 -19.49 2.68
N PRO A 189 -14.92 -19.55 1.68
CA PRO A 189 -15.14 -20.75 0.88
C PRO A 189 -13.87 -21.30 0.21
N ASN A 190 -12.87 -20.45 0.03
CA ASN A 190 -11.55 -20.79 -0.52
C ASN A 190 -10.48 -20.89 0.57
N ALA A 191 -10.86 -21.10 1.82
CA ALA A 191 -9.90 -21.33 2.88
C ALA A 191 -9.08 -22.58 2.55
N CYS A 192 -7.81 -22.37 2.25
CA CYS A 192 -6.86 -23.45 1.93
C CYS A 192 -5.92 -23.73 3.10
N HIS A 193 -5.80 -22.79 3.99
CA HIS A 193 -5.03 -22.90 5.21
C HIS A 193 -5.70 -21.99 6.25
N TRP A 194 -6.16 -22.60 7.33
CA TRP A 194 -6.61 -21.84 8.49
C TRP A 194 -5.36 -21.58 9.33
N PRO A 195 -4.88 -20.34 9.43
CA PRO A 195 -3.80 -20.08 10.35
C PRO A 195 -4.32 -20.42 11.75
N VAL A 196 -3.79 -21.47 12.32
CA VAL A 196 -4.01 -21.75 13.74
C VAL A 196 -3.46 -20.52 14.46
N MET A 197 -4.24 -19.93 15.38
CA MET A 197 -3.80 -18.73 16.12
C MET A 197 -2.41 -18.89 16.74
N ASP A 198 -1.99 -20.12 17.02
CA ASP A 198 -0.65 -20.42 17.50
C ASP A 198 0.43 -20.07 16.45
N GLU A 199 0.21 -20.35 15.16
CA GLU A 199 1.15 -19.97 14.08
C GLU A 199 1.19 -18.45 13.91
N VAL A 200 0.04 -17.76 13.98
CA VAL A 200 -0.04 -16.29 13.96
C VAL A 200 0.75 -15.70 15.13
N ARG A 201 0.56 -16.24 16.35
CA ARG A 201 1.30 -15.80 17.54
C ARG A 201 2.80 -16.03 17.43
N VAL A 202 3.21 -17.13 16.83
CA VAL A 202 4.64 -17.40 16.59
C VAL A 202 5.23 -16.39 15.63
N LEU A 203 4.55 -16.14 14.48
CA LEU A 203 5.03 -15.19 13.46
C LEU A 203 5.06 -13.75 13.95
N LEU A 204 4.09 -13.36 14.75
CA LEU A 204 3.94 -12.00 15.29
C LEU A 204 4.45 -11.87 16.72
N SER A 205 5.27 -12.80 17.19
CA SER A 205 5.73 -12.92 18.59
C SER A 205 6.50 -11.69 19.12
N ALA A 206 6.95 -10.80 18.24
CA ALA A 206 7.59 -9.54 18.62
C ALA A 206 6.58 -8.51 19.17
N HIS A 207 5.28 -8.77 19.06
CA HIS A 207 4.22 -7.83 19.45
C HIS A 207 3.19 -8.47 20.39
N ALA A 208 2.49 -7.62 21.13
CA ALA A 208 1.33 -8.06 21.92
C ALA A 208 0.16 -8.36 20.97
N ILE A 209 -0.45 -9.56 21.11
CA ILE A 209 -1.54 -10.03 20.24
C ILE A 209 -2.79 -10.27 21.08
N GLU A 210 -3.89 -9.67 20.67
CA GLU A 210 -5.24 -9.97 21.14
C GLU A 210 -6.03 -10.63 20.00
N ALA A 211 -6.71 -11.74 20.26
CA ALA A 211 -7.57 -12.41 19.29
C ALA A 211 -9.03 -12.09 19.59
N ARG A 212 -9.79 -11.79 18.54
CA ARG A 212 -11.23 -11.56 18.57
C ARG A 212 -11.88 -12.27 17.39
N THR A 213 -13.17 -12.58 17.48
CA THR A 213 -13.93 -13.27 16.44
C THR A 213 -15.08 -12.39 15.99
N ALA A 214 -15.24 -12.22 14.67
CA ALA A 214 -16.40 -11.56 14.09
C ALA A 214 -17.55 -12.57 13.93
N GLU A 215 -18.77 -12.12 14.19
CA GLU A 215 -19.96 -12.88 13.90
C GLU A 215 -20.25 -12.89 12.40
N ASP A 216 -21.04 -13.89 11.94
CA ASP A 216 -21.53 -13.95 10.57
C ASP A 216 -22.38 -12.71 10.25
N GLY A 217 -22.20 -12.14 9.05
CA GLY A 217 -22.97 -10.98 8.63
C GLY A 217 -22.19 -10.01 7.74
N HIS A 218 -22.35 -8.71 8.01
CA HIS A 218 -21.70 -7.63 7.24
C HIS A 218 -20.24 -7.44 7.66
N LEU A 219 -19.34 -8.26 7.10
CA LEU A 219 -17.93 -8.32 7.52
C LEU A 219 -17.18 -6.99 7.42
N ALA A 220 -17.48 -6.18 6.40
CA ALA A 220 -16.86 -4.85 6.29
C ALA A 220 -17.25 -3.96 7.48
N GLU A 221 -18.50 -4.00 7.90
CA GLU A 221 -19.00 -3.24 9.05
C GLU A 221 -18.37 -3.77 10.35
N ALA A 222 -18.24 -5.10 10.49
CA ALA A 222 -17.57 -5.71 11.64
C ALA A 222 -16.10 -5.28 11.75
N ILE A 223 -15.33 -5.32 10.64
CA ILE A 223 -13.94 -4.83 10.59
C ILE A 223 -13.88 -3.35 10.96
N LEU A 224 -14.75 -2.52 10.40
CA LEU A 224 -14.76 -1.08 10.64
C LEU A 224 -15.17 -0.72 12.06
N ALA A 225 -16.12 -1.45 12.63
CA ALA A 225 -16.55 -1.29 14.02
C ALA A 225 -15.42 -1.67 14.97
N GLU A 226 -14.77 -2.82 14.73
CA GLU A 226 -13.66 -3.29 15.54
C GLU A 226 -12.46 -2.34 15.44
N ALA A 227 -12.14 -1.84 14.22
CA ALA A 227 -11.08 -0.85 14.02
C ALA A 227 -11.31 0.42 14.86
N ARG A 228 -12.56 0.86 15.00
CA ARG A 228 -12.92 2.00 15.86
C ARG A 228 -12.80 1.62 17.34
N ALA A 229 -13.28 0.44 17.72
CA ALA A 229 -13.29 -0.02 19.11
C ALA A 229 -11.87 -0.12 19.69
N VAL A 230 -10.91 -0.67 18.92
CA VAL A 230 -9.50 -0.75 19.32
C VAL A 230 -8.71 0.52 19.03
N GLY A 231 -9.30 1.49 18.33
CA GLY A 231 -8.64 2.70 17.89
C GLY A 231 -7.49 2.41 16.94
N ALA A 232 -7.71 1.53 15.96
CA ALA A 232 -6.69 1.09 15.03
C ALA A 232 -6.11 2.25 14.20
N ASP A 233 -4.79 2.28 14.08
CA ASP A 233 -4.04 3.19 13.21
C ASP A 233 -3.85 2.59 11.81
N LEU A 234 -3.88 1.26 11.74
CA LEU A 234 -3.71 0.49 10.52
C LEU A 234 -4.65 -0.72 10.54
N VAL A 235 -5.46 -0.85 9.50
CA VAL A 235 -6.21 -2.08 9.20
C VAL A 235 -5.47 -2.86 8.14
N VAL A 236 -5.28 -4.16 8.35
CA VAL A 236 -4.63 -5.06 7.39
C VAL A 236 -5.59 -6.18 7.03
N LEU A 237 -5.76 -6.43 5.74
CA LEU A 237 -6.61 -7.52 5.25
C LEU A 237 -6.10 -8.04 3.90
N GLY A 238 -6.51 -9.24 3.52
CA GLY A 238 -6.22 -9.82 2.21
C GLY A 238 -6.99 -9.12 1.08
N SER A 239 -6.43 -9.15 -0.12
CA SER A 239 -7.05 -8.54 -1.32
C SER A 239 -8.26 -9.32 -1.84
N ARG A 240 -8.34 -10.59 -1.54
CA ARG A 240 -9.43 -11.52 -1.86
C ARG A 240 -9.71 -12.35 -0.62
N GLY A 241 -10.92 -12.82 -0.48
CA GLY A 241 -11.35 -13.67 0.63
C GLY A 241 -12.75 -14.16 0.32
N MET A 242 -13.69 -13.98 1.21
CA MET A 242 -15.06 -14.50 1.16
C MET A 242 -15.87 -14.21 -0.12
N THR A 243 -15.40 -13.38 -1.05
CA THR A 243 -16.11 -12.99 -2.28
C THR A 243 -15.60 -13.65 -3.55
N ALA A 244 -14.72 -14.62 -3.49
CA ALA A 244 -14.04 -15.23 -4.64
C ALA A 244 -14.93 -16.10 -5.58
N GLY A 245 -16.25 -15.97 -5.52
CA GLY A 245 -17.20 -16.72 -6.36
C GLY A 245 -17.86 -15.94 -7.51
N SER A 246 -17.76 -14.63 -7.55
CA SER A 246 -18.34 -13.81 -8.63
C SER A 246 -17.23 -13.00 -9.32
N GLY A 247 -16.96 -13.31 -10.56
CA GLY A 247 -15.88 -12.70 -11.37
C GLY A 247 -15.98 -11.19 -11.62
N VAL A 248 -16.63 -10.42 -10.75
CA VAL A 248 -16.78 -8.98 -10.82
C VAL A 248 -16.43 -8.39 -9.46
N LEU A 249 -15.29 -7.71 -9.37
CA LEU A 249 -14.74 -7.05 -8.19
C LEU A 249 -15.47 -5.75 -7.77
N GLN A 250 -16.73 -5.58 -8.10
CA GLN A 250 -17.54 -4.48 -7.57
C GLN A 250 -18.07 -4.85 -6.19
N GLY A 251 -17.52 -4.20 -5.15
CA GLY A 251 -18.00 -4.35 -3.77
C GLY A 251 -17.25 -5.41 -2.95
N SER A 252 -15.98 -5.71 -3.27
CA SER A 252 -15.17 -6.60 -2.45
C SER A 252 -15.04 -6.07 -1.01
N LEU A 253 -14.84 -6.97 -0.04
CA LEU A 253 -14.62 -6.63 1.36
C LEU A 253 -13.53 -5.54 1.50
N ALA A 254 -12.40 -5.72 0.80
CA ALA A 254 -11.30 -4.75 0.79
C ALA A 254 -11.73 -3.37 0.26
N ASP A 255 -12.56 -3.32 -0.78
CA ASP A 255 -13.08 -2.06 -1.35
C ASP A 255 -13.99 -1.31 -0.36
N GLN A 256 -14.85 -2.03 0.34
CA GLN A 256 -15.74 -1.45 1.36
C GLN A 256 -14.93 -0.91 2.54
N VAL A 257 -13.99 -1.69 3.06
CA VAL A 257 -13.09 -1.25 4.14
C VAL A 257 -12.25 -0.06 3.69
N LEU A 258 -11.61 -0.12 2.51
CA LEU A 258 -10.85 0.99 1.94
C LEU A 258 -11.69 2.27 1.76
N SER A 259 -12.95 2.15 1.42
CA SER A 259 -13.79 3.33 1.20
C SER A 259 -14.23 4.01 2.50
N GLN A 260 -14.35 3.27 3.60
CA GLN A 260 -15.00 3.71 4.83
C GLN A 260 -14.07 3.78 6.05
N ALA A 261 -12.89 3.17 5.99
CA ALA A 261 -11.94 3.19 7.10
C ALA A 261 -11.52 4.63 7.45
N HIS A 262 -11.39 4.92 8.73
CA HIS A 262 -10.91 6.19 9.27
C HIS A 262 -9.37 6.25 9.37
N CYS A 263 -8.70 5.11 9.27
CA CYS A 263 -7.24 4.97 9.42
C CYS A 263 -6.59 4.45 8.12
N ALA A 264 -5.29 4.22 8.15
CA ALA A 264 -4.59 3.59 7.05
C ALA A 264 -5.10 2.15 6.81
N VAL A 265 -5.07 1.71 5.55
CA VAL A 265 -5.48 0.35 5.17
C VAL A 265 -4.41 -0.28 4.29
N LEU A 266 -3.94 -1.45 4.70
CA LEU A 266 -3.03 -2.30 3.93
C LEU A 266 -3.82 -3.47 3.33
N VAL A 267 -3.90 -3.50 2.01
CA VAL A 267 -4.46 -4.61 1.25
C VAL A 267 -3.32 -5.53 0.86
N ALA A 268 -3.21 -6.66 1.53
CA ALA A 268 -2.14 -7.62 1.31
C ALA A 268 -2.45 -8.54 0.14
N LYS A 269 -1.42 -8.85 -0.63
CA LYS A 269 -1.45 -9.79 -1.74
C LYS A 269 -0.34 -10.83 -1.57
N PRO A 270 -0.58 -12.08 -1.98
CA PRO A 270 0.50 -13.07 -2.01
C PRO A 270 1.68 -12.53 -2.83
N PRO A 271 2.93 -12.74 -2.37
CA PRO A 271 4.09 -12.31 -3.13
C PRO A 271 4.06 -12.95 -4.52
N MET A 272 4.36 -12.16 -5.55
CA MET A 272 4.60 -12.74 -6.86
C MET A 272 5.72 -13.79 -6.72
N LYS A 273 5.52 -14.98 -7.32
CA LYS A 273 6.54 -16.04 -7.31
C LYS A 273 7.91 -15.42 -7.61
N PRO A 274 8.96 -15.76 -6.83
CA PRO A 274 10.25 -15.12 -6.98
C PRO A 274 10.71 -15.25 -8.43
N ARG A 275 10.95 -14.13 -9.09
CA ARG A 275 11.77 -14.11 -10.29
C ARG A 275 13.15 -14.57 -9.85
N LEU A 276 13.63 -15.67 -10.40
CA LEU A 276 15.04 -16.05 -10.32
C LEU A 276 15.85 -14.86 -10.85
N VAL A 277 16.37 -14.04 -9.95
CA VAL A 277 17.41 -13.06 -10.28
C VAL A 277 18.67 -13.88 -10.51
N THR A 278 18.89 -14.28 -11.74
CA THR A 278 20.20 -14.77 -12.14
C THR A 278 21.07 -13.53 -12.34
N ASP A 279 22.13 -13.42 -11.55
CA ASP A 279 23.16 -12.39 -11.70
C ASP A 279 23.66 -12.37 -13.16
N GLY A 280 23.46 -11.23 -13.84
CA GLY A 280 23.96 -10.99 -15.18
C GLY A 280 23.80 -9.51 -15.53
N PRO A 281 24.70 -8.94 -16.37
CA PRO A 281 24.83 -7.51 -16.59
C PRO A 281 23.54 -6.86 -17.08
N ALA A 282 23.36 -5.61 -16.70
CA ALA A 282 22.13 -4.79 -16.72
C ALA A 282 21.55 -4.44 -18.11
N ILE A 283 21.62 -5.32 -19.09
CA ILE A 283 20.99 -5.13 -20.39
C ILE A 283 20.33 -6.47 -20.81
N ALA A 284 19.02 -6.45 -20.94
CA ALA A 284 18.14 -7.54 -21.37
C ALA A 284 17.57 -8.45 -20.26
N ARG A 285 16.45 -8.01 -19.68
CA ARG A 285 15.45 -8.95 -19.12
C ARG A 285 14.05 -8.37 -19.18
N ILE A 286 13.51 -8.37 -20.38
CA ILE A 286 12.06 -8.44 -20.58
C ILE A 286 11.73 -9.93 -20.69
N ALA A 287 11.23 -10.53 -19.63
CA ALA A 287 10.55 -11.81 -19.70
C ALA A 287 9.05 -11.53 -19.53
N ILE A 288 8.36 -11.41 -20.65
CA ILE A 288 6.92 -11.41 -20.74
C ILE A 288 6.48 -12.83 -20.35
N ALA A 289 5.77 -12.95 -19.23
CA ALA A 289 5.00 -14.17 -18.94
C ALA A 289 3.60 -13.94 -19.52
N LEU A 290 3.29 -14.67 -20.60
CA LEU A 290 1.95 -14.93 -21.10
C LEU A 290 1.16 -15.78 -20.10
#